data_6680aaab91ba066c8b4b2d3746bc8063
#
_entry.id   6680aaab91ba066c8b4b2d3746bc8063
#
_cell.length_a   1.000
_cell.length_b   1.000
_cell.length_c   1.000
_cell.angle_alpha   90.00
_cell.angle_beta   90.00
_cell.angle_gamma   90.00
#
_symmetry.space_group_name_H-M   'P 1'
#
loop_
_entity.id
_entity.type
_entity.pdbx_description
1 polymer ?
#
loop_
_entity_poly.entity_id
_entity_poly.type
_entity_poly.pdbx_seq_one_letter_code
_entity_poly.pdbx_strand_id
1 'polypeptide(L)'
;MKVSYEGIGAWSATFETADAREGQVVKLSAPRTVSPCAAGDAFCGVAGPVRGGVCGVQLGGLAEVSYTGTVPGVGNIGLTADGSGGVCAAESGAEYWVLAVDESAGRCVDRKSVV
;
A
#
# COMPACT_ATOMS: atom_id res chain seq x y z
N MET A 1 -6.02 -2.57 25.00
CA MET A 1 -4.65 -2.31 24.54
C MET A 1 -4.61 -2.30 23.02
N LYS A 2 -4.01 -1.30 22.45
CA LYS A 2 -3.85 -1.23 21.00
C LYS A 2 -2.48 -1.77 20.60
N VAL A 3 -2.46 -2.69 19.66
CA VAL A 3 -1.23 -3.27 19.15
C VAL A 3 -0.89 -2.62 17.82
N SER A 4 0.35 -2.18 17.65
CA SER A 4 0.83 -1.65 16.38
C SER A 4 1.48 -2.75 15.55
N TYR A 5 1.07 -2.87 14.31
CA TYR A 5 1.65 -3.82 13.37
C TYR A 5 2.57 -3.15 12.34
N GLU A 6 2.62 -1.83 12.34
CA GLU A 6 3.37 -1.10 11.32
C GLU A 6 4.85 -1.46 11.33
N GLY A 7 5.38 -1.76 10.17
CA GLY A 7 6.80 -2.04 9.99
C GLY A 7 7.24 -3.45 10.33
N ILE A 8 6.37 -4.31 10.86
CA ILE A 8 6.76 -5.69 11.16
C ILE A 8 7.08 -6.43 9.86
N GLY A 9 8.29 -7.00 9.79
CA GLY A 9 8.75 -7.71 8.61
C GLY A 9 9.02 -6.82 7.41
N ALA A 10 9.06 -5.50 7.60
CA ALA A 10 9.23 -4.56 6.51
C ALA A 10 10.59 -4.68 5.85
N TRP A 11 10.59 -4.65 4.52
CA TRP A 11 11.79 -4.49 3.73
C TRP A 11 11.48 -3.56 2.55
N SER A 12 12.50 -2.79 2.16
CA SER A 12 12.33 -1.71 1.20
C SER A 12 13.44 -1.70 0.18
N ALA A 13 13.15 -1.14 -0.99
CA ALA A 13 14.15 -0.84 -2.00
C ALA A 13 13.98 0.63 -2.40
N THR A 14 15.06 1.21 -2.95
CA THR A 14 15.05 2.61 -3.37
C THR A 14 14.68 2.70 -4.85
N PHE A 15 13.78 3.62 -5.16
CA PHE A 15 13.30 3.85 -6.52
C PHE A 15 13.34 5.33 -6.86
N GLU A 16 13.42 5.62 -8.15
CA GLU A 16 13.22 6.98 -8.66
C GLU A 16 11.73 7.27 -8.73
N THR A 17 11.35 8.52 -8.51
CA THR A 17 9.98 8.97 -8.66
C THR A 17 9.92 10.44 -9.00
N ALA A 18 8.98 10.83 -9.85
CA ALA A 18 8.73 12.23 -10.17
C ALA A 18 7.71 12.87 -9.22
N ASP A 19 6.71 12.11 -8.79
CA ASP A 19 5.53 12.68 -8.14
C ASP A 19 4.92 11.84 -7.02
N ALA A 20 5.54 10.73 -6.63
CA ALA A 20 5.05 9.95 -5.50
C ALA A 20 5.22 10.72 -4.18
N ARG A 21 4.34 10.44 -3.23
CA ARG A 21 4.37 11.04 -1.89
C ARG A 21 4.40 9.95 -0.84
N GLU A 22 5.01 10.27 0.29
CA GLU A 22 5.08 9.35 1.42
C GLU A 22 3.70 8.85 1.83
N GLY A 23 3.59 7.55 2.06
CA GLY A 23 2.35 6.91 2.49
C GLY A 23 1.43 6.45 1.36
N GLN A 24 1.70 6.85 0.12
CA GLN A 24 0.89 6.41 -1.02
C GLN A 24 1.27 5.00 -1.46
N VAL A 25 0.28 4.22 -1.93
CA VAL A 25 0.58 3.03 -2.70
C VAL A 25 1.08 3.44 -4.07
N VAL A 26 2.10 2.77 -4.56
CA VAL A 26 2.76 3.11 -5.82
C VAL A 26 2.90 1.89 -6.71
N LYS A 27 3.10 2.13 -8.00
CA LYS A 27 3.31 1.09 -9.01
C LYS A 27 4.64 1.29 -9.72
N LEU A 28 5.18 0.23 -10.28
CA LEU A 28 6.33 0.34 -11.17
C LEU A 28 5.85 0.88 -12.51
N SER A 29 6.37 2.04 -12.91
CA SER A 29 5.99 2.70 -14.16
C SER A 29 7.09 2.62 -15.22
N ALA A 30 8.33 2.36 -14.80
CA ALA A 30 9.49 2.19 -15.67
C ALA A 30 10.58 1.46 -14.87
N PRO A 31 11.68 1.03 -15.50
CA PRO A 31 12.78 0.44 -14.72
C PRO A 31 13.24 1.37 -13.61
N ARG A 32 13.33 0.84 -12.38
CA ARG A 32 13.76 1.56 -11.17
C ARG A 32 12.89 2.76 -10.80
N THR A 33 11.70 2.87 -11.39
CA THR A 33 10.85 4.05 -11.23
C THR A 33 9.47 3.65 -10.73
N VAL A 34 8.98 4.38 -9.75
CA VAL A 34 7.61 4.22 -9.24
C VAL A 34 6.83 5.50 -9.44
N SER A 35 5.53 5.36 -9.54
CA SER A 35 4.60 6.49 -9.63
C SER A 35 3.32 6.18 -8.86
N PRO A 36 2.55 7.22 -8.51
CA PRO A 36 1.24 7.03 -7.88
C PRO A 36 0.34 6.19 -8.77
N CYS A 37 -0.56 5.44 -8.13
CA CYS A 37 -1.51 4.59 -8.82
C CYS A 37 -2.76 5.35 -9.23
N ALA A 38 -3.33 5.00 -10.37
CA ALA A 38 -4.70 5.35 -10.71
C ALA A 38 -5.65 4.34 -10.07
N ALA A 39 -6.94 4.69 -10.00
CA ALA A 39 -7.95 3.80 -9.45
C ALA A 39 -7.97 2.47 -10.23
N GLY A 40 -7.94 1.37 -9.50
CA GLY A 40 -7.95 0.03 -10.07
C GLY A 40 -6.57 -0.53 -10.39
N ASP A 41 -5.51 0.26 -10.29
CA ASP A 41 -4.16 -0.24 -10.56
C ASP A 41 -3.69 -1.22 -9.48
N ALA A 42 -2.90 -2.19 -9.89
CA ALA A 42 -2.16 -3.02 -8.96
C ALA A 42 -0.98 -2.20 -8.42
N PHE A 43 -0.75 -2.26 -7.13
CA PHE A 43 0.37 -1.54 -6.51
C PHE A 43 1.46 -2.52 -6.07
N CYS A 44 2.72 -2.05 -6.10
CA CYS A 44 3.85 -2.89 -5.71
C CYS A 44 4.30 -2.66 -4.26
N GLY A 45 3.94 -1.55 -3.69
CA GLY A 45 4.34 -1.23 -2.32
C GLY A 45 3.87 0.14 -1.88
N VAL A 46 4.38 0.58 -0.75
CA VAL A 46 4.00 1.85 -0.12
C VAL A 46 5.24 2.76 -0.10
N ALA A 47 5.09 3.98 -0.61
CA ALA A 47 6.18 4.94 -0.67
C ALA A 47 6.56 5.44 0.73
N GLY A 48 7.86 5.47 1.00
CA GLY A 48 8.41 6.15 2.16
C GLY A 48 8.74 7.61 1.82
N PRO A 49 9.56 8.26 2.65
CA PRO A 49 9.95 9.65 2.41
C PRO A 49 10.61 9.83 1.05
N VAL A 50 10.25 10.92 0.36
CA VAL A 50 10.77 11.26 -0.97
C VAL A 50 11.78 12.39 -0.80
N ARG A 51 12.98 12.21 -1.37
CA ARG A 51 14.04 13.21 -1.34
C ARG A 51 14.81 13.22 -2.64
N GLY A 52 14.93 14.37 -3.28
CA GLY A 52 15.73 14.52 -4.49
C GLY A 52 15.31 13.62 -5.63
N GLY A 53 14.03 13.34 -5.77
CA GLY A 53 13.53 12.50 -6.84
C GLY A 53 13.69 10.99 -6.60
N VAL A 54 14.00 10.58 -5.36
CA VAL A 54 14.08 9.16 -4.99
C VAL A 54 13.29 8.90 -3.71
N CYS A 55 12.83 7.68 -3.55
CA CYS A 55 12.16 7.26 -2.34
C CYS A 55 12.40 5.78 -2.06
N GLY A 56 12.36 5.42 -0.78
CA GLY A 56 12.28 4.01 -0.38
C GLY A 56 10.85 3.54 -0.55
N VAL A 57 10.66 2.36 -1.11
CA VAL A 57 9.34 1.75 -1.24
C VAL A 57 9.32 0.47 -0.43
N GLN A 58 8.37 0.37 0.49
CA GLN A 58 8.19 -0.85 1.27
C GLN A 58 7.50 -1.89 0.38
N LEU A 59 8.23 -2.95 0.06
CA LEU A 59 7.75 -4.00 -0.84
C LEU A 59 7.22 -5.22 -0.10
N GLY A 60 7.49 -5.36 1.16
CA GLY A 60 7.05 -6.49 1.97
C GLY A 60 6.85 -6.11 3.42
N GLY A 61 6.29 -7.04 4.19
CA GLY A 61 5.96 -6.83 5.58
C GLY A 61 4.61 -6.15 5.77
N LEU A 62 4.32 -5.75 7.00
CA LEU A 62 3.04 -5.13 7.35
C LEU A 62 3.10 -3.63 7.14
N ALA A 63 2.12 -3.09 6.45
CA ALA A 63 2.03 -1.66 6.19
C ALA A 63 0.65 -1.15 6.55
N GLU A 64 0.59 0.07 7.05
CA GLU A 64 -0.66 0.76 7.31
C GLU A 64 -0.95 1.71 6.15
N VAL A 65 -2.12 1.55 5.55
CA VAL A 65 -2.52 2.35 4.40
C VAL A 65 -3.93 2.88 4.59
N SER A 66 -4.26 3.97 3.90
CA SER A 66 -5.65 4.45 3.87
C SER A 66 -6.47 3.60 2.90
N TYR A 67 -7.78 3.59 3.12
CA TYR A 67 -8.70 2.92 2.21
C TYR A 67 -9.90 3.81 1.93
N THR A 68 -10.56 3.57 0.81
CA THR A 68 -11.81 4.25 0.45
C THR A 68 -12.84 3.21 0.01
N GLY A 69 -14.10 3.63 -0.01
CA GLY A 69 -15.21 2.76 -0.38
C GLY A 69 -15.60 1.82 0.75
N THR A 70 -15.97 0.60 0.38
CA THR A 70 -16.38 -0.41 1.37
C THR A 70 -15.24 -0.73 2.33
N VAL A 71 -15.56 -0.80 3.61
CA VAL A 71 -14.57 -1.18 4.64
C VAL A 71 -13.99 -2.56 4.30
N PRO A 72 -12.66 -2.69 4.16
CA PRO A 72 -12.07 -4.00 3.89
C PRO A 72 -12.35 -4.96 5.04
N GLY A 73 -12.75 -6.17 4.70
CA GLY A 73 -12.89 -7.21 5.71
C GLY A 73 -11.53 -7.67 6.21
N VAL A 74 -11.48 -8.17 7.44
CA VAL A 74 -10.28 -8.80 7.98
C VAL A 74 -10.13 -10.18 7.33
N GLY A 75 -8.91 -10.53 6.96
CA GLY A 75 -8.63 -11.81 6.31
C GLY A 75 -7.93 -11.63 4.98
N ASN A 76 -8.04 -12.61 4.11
CA ASN A 76 -7.41 -12.59 2.80
C ASN A 76 -8.34 -11.95 1.78
N ILE A 77 -8.05 -10.70 1.43
CA ILE A 77 -8.95 -9.83 0.67
C ILE A 77 -8.22 -9.29 -0.57
N GLY A 78 -8.91 -9.26 -1.70
CA GLY A 78 -8.40 -8.60 -2.90
C GLY A 78 -8.42 -7.08 -2.73
N LEU A 79 -7.30 -6.42 -3.05
CA LEU A 79 -7.15 -4.97 -2.97
C LEU A 79 -6.55 -4.41 -4.25
N THR A 80 -7.03 -3.24 -4.65
CA THR A 80 -6.42 -2.43 -5.71
C THR A 80 -6.24 -1.01 -5.18
N ALA A 81 -5.50 -0.19 -5.92
CA ALA A 81 -5.37 1.23 -5.59
C ALA A 81 -6.71 1.94 -5.78
N ASP A 82 -6.97 2.93 -4.93
CA ASP A 82 -8.21 3.71 -4.99
C ASP A 82 -8.09 4.98 -5.84
N GLY A 83 -6.89 5.30 -6.31
CA GLY A 83 -6.64 6.52 -7.08
C GLY A 83 -6.36 7.75 -6.22
N SER A 84 -6.40 7.61 -4.90
CA SER A 84 -6.17 8.71 -3.95
C SER A 84 -5.03 8.43 -3.00
N GLY A 85 -4.16 7.49 -3.34
CA GLY A 85 -2.99 7.13 -2.54
C GLY A 85 -3.20 5.95 -1.62
N GLY A 86 -4.43 5.47 -1.47
CA GLY A 86 -4.77 4.33 -0.63
C GLY A 86 -5.22 3.12 -1.43
N VAL A 87 -5.98 2.24 -0.79
CA VAL A 87 -6.46 1.00 -1.38
C VAL A 87 -7.98 0.92 -1.30
N CYS A 88 -8.57 0.04 -2.09
CA CYS A 88 -9.97 -0.32 -2.00
C CYS A 88 -10.14 -1.81 -2.24
N ALA A 89 -11.20 -2.39 -1.66
CA ALA A 89 -11.51 -3.79 -1.85
C ALA A 89 -11.95 -4.03 -3.31
N ALA A 90 -11.39 -5.06 -3.93
CA ALA A 90 -11.72 -5.40 -5.31
C ALA A 90 -11.50 -6.90 -5.53
N GLU A 91 -12.51 -7.60 -6.03
CA GLU A 91 -12.42 -9.04 -6.27
C GLU A 91 -11.33 -9.40 -7.27
N SER A 92 -11.09 -8.53 -8.25
CA SER A 92 -10.05 -8.73 -9.25
C SER A 92 -8.66 -8.34 -8.78
N GLY A 93 -8.54 -7.74 -7.60
CA GLY A 93 -7.25 -7.31 -7.07
C GLY A 93 -6.40 -8.47 -6.57
N ALA A 94 -5.08 -8.20 -6.44
CA ALA A 94 -4.18 -9.14 -5.79
C ALA A 94 -4.61 -9.33 -4.34
N GLU A 95 -4.40 -10.53 -3.83
CA GLU A 95 -4.82 -10.85 -2.47
C GLU A 95 -3.81 -10.33 -1.44
N TYR A 96 -4.35 -9.77 -0.37
CA TYR A 96 -3.60 -9.26 0.76
C TYR A 96 -4.22 -9.77 2.05
N TRP A 97 -3.41 -9.96 3.07
CA TRP A 97 -3.90 -10.22 4.41
C TRP A 97 -4.17 -8.90 5.10
N VAL A 98 -5.44 -8.62 5.35
CA VAL A 98 -5.87 -7.46 6.13
C VAL A 98 -5.96 -7.90 7.58
N LEU A 99 -5.10 -7.35 8.43
CA LEU A 99 -4.99 -7.77 9.81
C LEU A 99 -5.82 -6.92 10.76
N ALA A 100 -5.98 -5.65 10.44
CA ALA A 100 -6.75 -4.74 11.28
C ALA A 100 -7.31 -3.61 10.44
N VAL A 101 -8.43 -3.06 10.86
CA VAL A 101 -9.08 -1.93 10.21
C VAL A 101 -9.46 -0.91 11.28
N ASP A 102 -9.13 0.35 11.03
CA ASP A 102 -9.54 1.48 11.87
C ASP A 102 -10.50 2.34 11.05
N GLU A 103 -11.80 2.12 11.23
CA GLU A 103 -12.81 2.82 10.45
C GLU A 103 -12.84 4.33 10.75
N SER A 104 -12.54 4.72 11.98
CA SER A 104 -12.56 6.14 12.35
C SER A 104 -11.43 6.92 11.68
N ALA A 105 -10.28 6.27 11.44
CA ALA A 105 -9.15 6.87 10.76
C ALA A 105 -9.16 6.61 9.25
N GLY A 106 -10.01 5.69 8.77
CA GLY A 106 -10.02 5.27 7.36
C GLY A 106 -8.74 4.55 6.96
N ARG A 107 -8.16 3.75 7.86
CA ARG A 107 -6.90 3.06 7.62
C ARG A 107 -7.01 1.57 7.91
N CYS A 108 -6.20 0.79 7.22
CA CYS A 108 -6.09 -0.63 7.48
C CYS A 108 -4.63 -1.06 7.45
N VAL A 109 -4.34 -2.19 8.07
CA VAL A 109 -3.02 -2.81 8.06
C VAL A 109 -3.10 -4.03 7.17
N ASP A 110 -2.25 -4.09 6.14
CA ASP A 110 -2.26 -5.18 5.20
C ASP A 110 -0.86 -5.73 4.93
N ARG A 111 -0.84 -6.90 4.32
CA ARG A 111 0.36 -7.58 3.85
C ARG A 111 -0.02 -8.39 2.63
N LYS A 112 0.78 -8.32 1.57
CA LYS A 112 0.52 -9.09 0.36
C LYS A 112 0.55 -10.59 0.65
N SER A 113 -0.46 -11.30 0.18
CA SER A 113 -0.50 -12.75 0.29
C SER A 113 0.55 -13.36 -0.64
N VAL A 114 1.33 -14.28 -0.10
CA VAL A 114 2.26 -15.07 -0.89
C VAL A 114 1.57 -16.38 -1.22
N VAL A 115 1.38 -16.62 -2.48
CA VAL A 115 0.71 -17.83 -2.95
C VAL A 115 1.72 -18.77 -3.57
#